data_ecf8fa6265da3262bb5308434c9622b0
#
_entry.id   ecf8fa6265da3262bb5308434c9622b0
#
_cell.length_a   1.000
_cell.length_b   1.000
_cell.length_c   1.000
_cell.angle_alpha   90.00
_cell.angle_beta   90.00
_cell.angle_gamma   90.00
#
_symmetry.space_group_name_H-M   'P 1'
#
loop_
_entity.id
_entity.type
_entity.pdbx_description
1 polymer ?
#
loop_
_entity_poly.entity_id
_entity_poly.type
_entity_poly.pdbx_seq_one_letter_code
_entity_poly.pdbx_strand_id
1 'polypeptide(L)'
;MKKLFFFLCCLLALSATAFAEKSEWIDPGYDFTKAKSICIDYAAAPEIADGVRDKDAQAVFFERAKADIVDKLIKAKYNVGLTDKAKGNAAGKEAANTKDVAAQSAANPRLASDDYDLVVRCTVSQYDTGKKHVEAHTETVMVPVTTTVLDVTGHMQTITIQEQQVYNIPAGDYPAAFVKARFDVINTKTNQNVWTWEDAREKVADPGISNVKPKEVLTGIMADFSASLRHNLKSRKPKGK
;
A
#
# COMPACT_ATOMS: atom_id res chain seq x y z
N MET A 1 6.73 43.64 7.69
CA MET A 1 5.41 43.04 7.95
C MET A 1 4.99 41.96 6.93
N LYS A 2 5.30 42.07 5.64
CA LYS A 2 4.94 41.04 4.62
C LYS A 2 5.60 39.67 4.80
N LYS A 3 6.84 39.62 5.32
CA LYS A 3 7.57 38.36 5.56
C LYS A 3 7.07 37.55 6.76
N LEU A 4 6.49 38.21 7.77
CA LEU A 4 5.92 37.56 8.95
C LEU A 4 4.59 36.86 8.62
N PHE A 5 3.82 37.42 7.69
CA PHE A 5 2.55 36.85 7.26
C PHE A 5 2.73 35.54 6.45
N PHE A 6 3.81 35.47 5.67
CA PHE A 6 4.13 34.25 4.89
C PHE A 6 4.55 33.09 5.79
N PHE A 7 5.27 33.38 6.88
CA PHE A 7 5.68 32.37 7.86
C PHE A 7 4.50 31.83 8.69
N LEU A 8 3.52 32.69 8.99
CA LEU A 8 2.32 32.31 9.71
C LEU A 8 1.37 31.43 8.85
N CYS A 9 1.27 31.71 7.55
CA CYS A 9 0.50 30.87 6.62
C CYS A 9 1.13 29.48 6.40
N CYS A 10 2.46 29.34 6.45
CA CYS A 10 3.12 28.05 6.37
C CYS A 10 2.96 27.20 7.65
N LEU A 11 2.76 27.85 8.81
CA LEU A 11 2.51 27.15 10.09
C LEU A 11 1.07 26.64 10.23
N LEU A 12 0.11 27.25 9.53
CA LEU A 12 -1.29 26.82 9.55
C LEU A 12 -1.63 25.70 8.56
N ALA A 13 -0.69 25.37 7.64
CA ALA A 13 -0.84 24.24 6.71
C ALA A 13 -0.39 22.90 7.31
N LEU A 14 -0.05 22.85 8.60
CA LEU A 14 0.40 21.64 9.31
C LEU A 14 -0.72 20.94 10.11
N SER A 15 -1.96 21.30 9.90
CA SER A 15 -3.09 20.68 10.58
C SER A 15 -3.66 19.51 9.78
N ALA A 16 -3.68 18.36 10.44
CA ALA A 16 -4.36 17.11 10.07
C ALA A 16 -3.79 16.33 8.87
N THR A 17 -2.50 16.07 8.87
CA THR A 17 -1.99 14.91 8.15
C THR A 17 -2.16 13.68 9.06
N ALA A 18 -2.98 12.72 8.63
CA ALA A 18 -2.84 11.35 9.09
C ALA A 18 -1.34 11.05 9.07
N PHE A 19 -0.73 10.75 10.23
CA PHE A 19 0.71 10.51 10.31
C PHE A 19 1.02 9.23 9.56
N ALA A 20 1.31 9.37 8.26
CA ALA A 20 2.00 8.35 7.51
C ALA A 20 3.49 8.57 7.75
N GLU A 21 4.08 7.80 8.63
CA GLU A 21 5.53 7.76 8.76
C GLU A 21 6.06 6.86 7.66
N LYS A 22 6.57 7.50 6.60
CA LYS A 22 7.18 6.79 5.48
C LYS A 22 8.68 6.99 5.50
N SER A 23 9.42 5.90 5.50
CA SER A 23 10.86 5.90 5.34
C SER A 23 11.28 5.07 4.12
N GLU A 24 12.28 5.54 3.40
CA GLU A 24 12.78 4.87 2.21
C GLU A 24 14.30 4.98 2.15
N TRP A 25 14.97 3.85 1.98
CA TRP A 25 16.39 3.76 1.68
C TRP A 25 16.60 2.94 0.41
N ILE A 26 17.42 3.43 -0.50
CA ILE A 26 17.74 2.75 -1.75
C ILE A 26 19.25 2.82 -1.97
N ASP A 27 19.85 1.67 -2.26
CA ASP A 27 21.27 1.58 -2.65
C ASP A 27 21.53 2.44 -3.90
N PRO A 28 22.34 3.51 -3.81
CA PRO A 28 22.65 4.37 -4.95
C PRO A 28 23.47 3.66 -6.03
N GLY A 29 24.14 2.56 -5.70
CA GLY A 29 24.97 1.78 -6.63
C GLY A 29 24.21 0.69 -7.40
N TYR A 30 22.96 0.38 -7.02
CA TYR A 30 22.21 -0.69 -7.64
C TYR A 30 21.44 -0.23 -8.89
N ASP A 31 21.52 -1.00 -9.97
CA ASP A 31 20.80 -0.77 -11.23
C ASP A 31 19.56 -1.65 -11.32
N PHE A 32 18.42 -1.10 -10.90
CA PHE A 32 17.13 -1.79 -10.92
C PHE A 32 16.67 -2.15 -12.34
N THR A 33 17.13 -1.43 -13.36
CA THR A 33 16.71 -1.69 -14.76
C THR A 33 17.25 -3.00 -15.33
N LYS A 34 18.25 -3.59 -14.66
CA LYS A 34 18.84 -4.89 -15.03
C LYS A 34 18.05 -6.08 -14.50
N ALA A 35 17.22 -5.90 -13.47
CA ALA A 35 16.39 -6.97 -12.95
C ALA A 35 15.33 -7.37 -14.00
N LYS A 36 15.17 -8.69 -14.20
CA LYS A 36 14.20 -9.28 -15.13
C LYS A 36 13.24 -10.22 -14.45
N SER A 37 13.63 -10.70 -13.28
CA SER A 37 12.87 -11.69 -12.51
C SER A 37 12.77 -11.25 -11.05
N ILE A 38 11.56 -11.38 -10.48
CA ILE A 38 11.22 -10.87 -9.14
C ILE A 38 10.39 -11.91 -8.42
N CYS A 39 10.81 -12.28 -7.22
CA CYS A 39 10.04 -13.11 -6.31
C CYS A 39 9.38 -12.22 -5.25
N ILE A 40 8.10 -12.41 -5.00
CA ILE A 40 7.35 -11.72 -3.94
C ILE A 40 7.17 -12.69 -2.78
N ASP A 41 7.58 -12.29 -1.59
CA ASP A 41 7.60 -13.10 -0.38
C ASP A 41 6.92 -12.36 0.78
N TYR A 42 6.27 -13.10 1.67
CA TYR A 42 5.72 -12.57 2.93
C TYR A 42 6.44 -13.22 4.10
N ALA A 43 6.86 -12.42 5.06
CA ALA A 43 7.43 -12.87 6.31
C ALA A 43 6.55 -12.39 7.48
N ALA A 44 6.14 -13.33 8.33
CA ALA A 44 5.44 -12.99 9.57
C ALA A 44 6.38 -12.20 10.48
N ALA A 45 5.88 -11.10 11.05
CA ALA A 45 6.60 -10.36 12.07
C ALA A 45 6.28 -10.96 13.45
N PRO A 46 7.27 -11.05 14.36
CA PRO A 46 7.05 -11.56 15.71
C PRO A 46 5.94 -10.83 16.47
N GLU A 47 5.78 -9.53 16.19
CA GLU A 47 4.86 -8.63 16.86
C GLU A 47 3.38 -8.96 16.62
N ILE A 48 3.06 -9.58 15.48
CA ILE A 48 1.69 -9.99 15.12
C ILE A 48 1.52 -11.50 14.96
N ALA A 49 2.54 -12.29 15.29
CA ALA A 49 2.57 -13.75 15.11
C ALA A 49 1.59 -14.51 16.03
N ASP A 50 0.63 -13.82 16.64
CA ASP A 50 -0.45 -14.39 17.47
C ASP A 50 -1.50 -15.20 16.67
N GLY A 51 -1.30 -15.32 15.38
CA GLY A 51 -1.96 -16.27 14.49
C GLY A 51 -3.17 -15.75 13.73
N VAL A 52 -4.01 -14.86 14.27
CA VAL A 52 -5.22 -14.36 13.56
C VAL A 52 -4.89 -13.14 12.72
N ARG A 53 -4.24 -12.15 13.33
CA ARG A 53 -3.88 -10.89 12.65
C ARG A 53 -2.88 -11.11 11.53
N ASP A 54 -1.90 -11.99 11.76
CA ASP A 54 -0.93 -12.36 10.73
C ASP A 54 -1.60 -13.05 9.55
N LYS A 55 -2.53 -13.98 9.79
CA LYS A 55 -3.29 -14.65 8.73
C LYS A 55 -4.11 -13.68 7.90
N ASP A 56 -4.77 -12.72 8.55
CA ASP A 56 -5.56 -11.70 7.86
C ASP A 56 -4.66 -10.77 7.05
N ALA A 57 -3.55 -10.29 7.64
CA ALA A 57 -2.57 -9.46 6.96
C ALA A 57 -1.95 -10.20 5.76
N GLN A 58 -1.58 -11.46 5.94
CA GLN A 58 -1.04 -12.33 4.90
C GLN A 58 -2.02 -12.53 3.76
N ALA A 59 -3.30 -12.81 4.08
CA ALA A 59 -4.35 -12.99 3.06
C ALA A 59 -4.53 -11.72 2.21
N VAL A 60 -4.59 -10.56 2.87
CA VAL A 60 -4.69 -9.26 2.19
C VAL A 60 -3.44 -9.00 1.35
N PHE A 61 -2.25 -9.28 1.89
CA PHE A 61 -1.00 -9.14 1.16
C PHE A 61 -1.01 -9.95 -0.13
N PHE A 62 -1.33 -11.25 -0.09
CA PHE A 62 -1.32 -12.09 -1.28
C PHE A 62 -2.37 -11.69 -2.31
N GLU A 63 -3.58 -11.33 -1.86
CA GLU A 63 -4.62 -10.79 -2.74
C GLU A 63 -4.11 -9.55 -3.49
N ARG A 64 -3.52 -8.61 -2.76
CA ARG A 64 -3.05 -7.34 -3.34
C ARG A 64 -1.73 -7.48 -4.10
N ALA A 65 -0.81 -8.32 -3.64
CA ALA A 65 0.42 -8.60 -4.36
C ALA A 65 0.12 -9.15 -5.76
N LYS A 66 -0.85 -10.06 -5.88
CA LYS A 66 -1.30 -10.56 -7.18
C LYS A 66 -1.85 -9.44 -8.06
N ALA A 67 -2.83 -8.68 -7.57
CA ALA A 67 -3.53 -7.66 -8.38
C ALA A 67 -2.63 -6.44 -8.71
N ASP A 68 -1.86 -5.96 -7.74
CA ASP A 68 -1.15 -4.69 -7.87
C ASP A 68 0.30 -4.83 -8.31
N ILE A 69 0.95 -5.96 -8.01
CA ILE A 69 2.36 -6.18 -8.33
C ILE A 69 2.49 -7.21 -9.46
N VAL A 70 2.08 -8.46 -9.22
CA VAL A 70 2.32 -9.58 -10.15
C VAL A 70 1.71 -9.30 -11.51
N ASP A 71 0.41 -9.02 -11.58
CA ASP A 71 -0.29 -8.80 -12.85
C ASP A 71 0.28 -7.62 -13.64
N LYS A 72 0.69 -6.54 -12.95
CA LYS A 72 1.25 -5.36 -13.59
C LYS A 72 2.70 -5.58 -14.06
N LEU A 73 3.49 -6.36 -13.32
CA LEU A 73 4.87 -6.69 -13.71
C LEU A 73 4.91 -7.72 -14.84
N ILE A 74 4.02 -8.71 -14.85
CA ILE A 74 3.88 -9.67 -15.96
C ILE A 74 3.51 -8.92 -17.25
N LYS A 75 2.55 -7.99 -17.21
CA LYS A 75 2.23 -7.12 -18.36
C LYS A 75 3.42 -6.30 -18.84
N ALA A 76 4.34 -5.96 -17.92
CA ALA A 76 5.59 -5.27 -18.24
C ALA A 76 6.73 -6.22 -18.63
N LYS A 77 6.45 -7.52 -18.84
CA LYS A 77 7.38 -8.58 -19.29
C LYS A 77 8.45 -8.96 -18.27
N TYR A 78 8.20 -8.79 -16.98
CA TYR A 78 9.02 -9.36 -15.93
C TYR A 78 8.59 -10.81 -15.65
N ASN A 79 9.56 -11.66 -15.30
CA ASN A 79 9.26 -12.97 -14.72
C ASN A 79 8.96 -12.79 -13.23
N VAL A 80 7.76 -13.15 -12.77
CA VAL A 80 7.34 -12.88 -11.39
C VAL A 80 6.85 -14.15 -10.73
N GLY A 81 7.40 -14.44 -9.56
CA GLY A 81 6.95 -15.50 -8.67
C GLY A 81 6.34 -14.94 -7.38
N LEU A 82 5.46 -15.72 -6.78
CA LEU A 82 4.85 -15.43 -5.49
C LEU A 82 5.08 -16.66 -4.60
N THR A 83 5.79 -16.47 -3.48
CA THR A 83 6.10 -17.57 -2.55
C THR A 83 5.25 -17.45 -1.30
N ASP A 84 4.49 -18.52 -1.01
CA ASP A 84 3.77 -18.71 0.23
C ASP A 84 4.58 -19.67 1.12
N LYS A 85 5.52 -19.16 1.92
CA LYS A 85 6.31 -19.97 2.84
C LYS A 85 5.54 -20.56 4.02
N ALA A 86 4.30 -20.08 4.26
CA ALA A 86 3.46 -20.63 5.33
C ALA A 86 3.09 -22.11 5.11
N LYS A 87 3.25 -22.64 3.88
CA LYS A 87 3.04 -24.06 3.57
C LYS A 87 4.30 -24.95 3.70
N GLY A 88 5.44 -24.40 4.10
CA GLY A 88 6.73 -25.12 4.16
C GLY A 88 6.89 -26.11 5.30
N ASN A 89 6.01 -26.12 6.34
CA ASN A 89 6.14 -27.01 7.50
C ASN A 89 4.98 -28.00 7.70
N ALA A 90 4.09 -28.16 6.72
CA ALA A 90 3.10 -29.22 6.74
C ALA A 90 3.27 -30.10 5.49
N ALA A 91 4.27 -31.00 5.52
CA ALA A 91 4.31 -32.14 4.62
C ALA A 91 3.16 -33.07 5.01
N GLY A 92 2.08 -33.07 4.27
CA GLY A 92 0.97 -33.98 4.46
C GLY A 92 -0.34 -33.50 3.87
N LYS A 93 -0.62 -33.95 2.64
CA LYS A 93 -1.96 -34.10 2.01
C LYS A 93 -2.95 -32.94 2.18
N GLU A 94 -3.11 -32.14 1.12
CA GLU A 94 -4.38 -32.07 0.41
C GLU A 94 -4.24 -31.12 -0.79
N ALA A 95 -4.09 -31.71 -1.97
CA ALA A 95 -4.31 -31.08 -3.25
C ALA A 95 -5.83 -31.18 -3.51
N ALA A 96 -6.55 -30.09 -3.29
CA ALA A 96 -7.94 -30.02 -3.78
C ALA A 96 -8.32 -28.56 -4.10
N ASN A 97 -8.54 -28.34 -5.39
CA ASN A 97 -9.45 -27.40 -5.98
C ASN A 97 -9.09 -25.90 -6.00
N THR A 98 -8.14 -25.56 -6.87
CA THR A 98 -8.10 -24.24 -7.51
C THR A 98 -7.74 -24.43 -8.99
N LYS A 99 -8.72 -24.91 -9.78
CA LYS A 99 -8.51 -25.24 -11.21
C LYS A 99 -8.32 -24.03 -12.13
N ASP A 100 -8.69 -22.80 -11.74
CA ASP A 100 -8.69 -21.67 -12.66
C ASP A 100 -7.52 -20.68 -12.54
N VAL A 101 -6.71 -20.80 -11.49
CA VAL A 101 -5.46 -20.01 -11.34
C VAL A 101 -4.23 -20.82 -11.78
N ALA A 102 -4.39 -22.14 -11.91
CA ALA A 102 -3.32 -23.06 -12.27
C ALA A 102 -2.91 -23.03 -13.76
N ALA A 103 -3.77 -22.54 -14.65
CA ALA A 103 -3.51 -22.61 -16.09
C ALA A 103 -2.45 -21.60 -16.58
N GLN A 104 -2.27 -20.46 -15.91
CA GLN A 104 -1.18 -19.50 -16.23
C GLN A 104 0.07 -19.68 -15.35
N SER A 105 -0.08 -20.30 -14.19
CA SER A 105 1.05 -20.63 -13.30
C SER A 105 1.72 -21.98 -13.64
N ALA A 106 1.08 -22.82 -14.47
CA ALA A 106 1.63 -24.12 -14.88
C ALA A 106 2.78 -24.02 -15.88
N ALA A 107 3.04 -22.84 -16.45
CA ALA A 107 4.18 -22.61 -17.34
C ALA A 107 5.50 -22.26 -16.62
N ASN A 108 5.46 -21.99 -15.30
CA ASN A 108 6.67 -21.75 -14.52
C ASN A 108 6.76 -22.79 -13.40
N PRO A 109 7.70 -23.75 -13.47
CA PRO A 109 8.01 -24.60 -12.33
C PRO A 109 8.37 -23.69 -11.15
N ARG A 110 7.99 -24.07 -9.92
CA ARG A 110 8.35 -23.37 -8.68
C ARG A 110 9.87 -23.17 -8.64
N LEU A 111 10.30 -21.99 -9.06
CA LEU A 111 11.69 -21.59 -8.99
C LEU A 111 12.02 -21.34 -7.50
N ALA A 112 13.18 -21.82 -7.05
CA ALA A 112 13.71 -21.45 -5.75
C ALA A 112 13.95 -19.93 -5.73
N SER A 113 13.97 -19.29 -4.55
CA SER A 113 14.19 -17.84 -4.46
C SER A 113 15.48 -17.38 -5.15
N ASP A 114 16.44 -18.27 -5.27
CA ASP A 114 17.77 -18.03 -5.87
C ASP A 114 17.73 -17.91 -7.41
N ASP A 115 16.63 -18.34 -8.04
CA ASP A 115 16.43 -18.24 -9.49
C ASP A 115 15.93 -16.86 -9.95
N TYR A 116 15.63 -15.96 -9.01
CA TYR A 116 15.20 -14.60 -9.30
C TYR A 116 16.33 -13.60 -9.12
N ASP A 117 16.29 -12.49 -9.85
CA ASP A 117 17.24 -11.37 -9.66
C ASP A 117 16.98 -10.62 -8.35
N LEU A 118 15.72 -10.49 -8.00
CA LEU A 118 15.28 -9.78 -6.78
C LEU A 118 14.24 -10.60 -6.01
N VAL A 119 14.32 -10.51 -4.68
CA VAL A 119 13.27 -10.93 -3.76
C VAL A 119 12.70 -9.67 -3.08
N VAL A 120 11.40 -9.46 -3.18
CA VAL A 120 10.67 -8.45 -2.43
C VAL A 120 10.02 -9.14 -1.25
N ARG A 121 10.50 -8.87 -0.05
CA ARG A 121 9.97 -9.42 1.19
C ARG A 121 9.14 -8.38 1.91
N CYS A 122 7.86 -8.67 2.11
CA CYS A 122 6.98 -7.85 2.94
C CYS A 122 6.92 -8.40 4.36
N THR A 123 7.05 -7.51 5.33
CA THR A 123 6.84 -7.82 6.77
C THR A 123 5.83 -6.81 7.30
N VAL A 124 4.72 -7.30 7.86
CA VAL A 124 3.71 -6.47 8.53
C VAL A 124 3.93 -6.60 10.04
N SER A 125 4.35 -5.51 10.69
CA SER A 125 4.65 -5.48 12.12
C SER A 125 3.50 -4.93 12.97
N GLN A 126 2.54 -4.24 12.34
CA GLN A 126 1.33 -3.78 13.00
C GLN A 126 0.13 -3.96 12.07
N TYR A 127 -0.95 -4.55 12.60
CA TYR A 127 -2.21 -4.77 11.87
C TYR A 127 -3.37 -4.80 12.87
N ASP A 128 -3.77 -3.63 13.34
CA ASP A 128 -4.65 -3.46 14.49
C ASP A 128 -5.83 -2.54 14.21
N THR A 129 -6.87 -2.71 15.04
CA THR A 129 -7.94 -1.72 15.24
C THR A 129 -7.89 -1.21 16.66
N GLY A 130 -8.22 0.05 16.85
CA GLY A 130 -8.23 0.69 18.15
C GLY A 130 -9.05 1.96 18.17
N LYS A 131 -8.71 2.83 19.07
CA LYS A 131 -9.26 4.19 19.15
C LYS A 131 -8.13 5.20 19.05
N LYS A 132 -8.38 6.31 18.39
CA LYS A 132 -7.50 7.46 18.37
C LYS A 132 -8.25 8.66 18.91
N HIS A 133 -7.62 9.37 19.82
CA HIS A 133 -8.11 10.68 20.27
C HIS A 133 -7.89 11.71 19.16
N VAL A 134 -8.95 12.40 18.79
CA VAL A 134 -8.92 13.48 17.81
C VAL A 134 -9.37 14.75 18.50
N GLU A 135 -8.57 15.80 18.37
CA GLU A 135 -8.95 17.13 18.84
C GLU A 135 -10.06 17.73 17.99
N ALA A 136 -10.90 18.60 18.59
CA ALA A 136 -11.94 19.28 17.86
C ALA A 136 -11.35 20.10 16.71
N HIS A 137 -11.83 19.88 15.51
CA HIS A 137 -11.38 20.62 14.33
C HIS A 137 -12.49 20.72 13.29
N THR A 138 -12.24 21.53 12.28
CA THR A 138 -13.16 21.74 11.16
C THR A 138 -12.51 21.21 9.89
N GLU A 139 -13.21 20.32 9.20
CA GLU A 139 -12.81 19.83 7.89
C GLU A 139 -13.65 20.44 6.79
N THR A 140 -13.00 20.72 5.67
CA THR A 140 -13.65 21.21 4.47
C THR A 140 -13.48 20.18 3.35
N VAL A 141 -14.58 19.65 2.87
CA VAL A 141 -14.60 18.61 1.84
C VAL A 141 -15.32 19.13 0.61
N MET A 142 -14.77 18.86 -0.57
CA MET A 142 -15.45 19.11 -1.84
C MET A 142 -16.34 17.90 -2.17
N VAL A 143 -17.64 18.14 -2.18
CA VAL A 143 -18.65 17.09 -2.44
C VAL A 143 -19.25 17.30 -3.82
N PRO A 144 -19.30 16.27 -4.69
CA PRO A 144 -19.99 16.38 -5.96
C PRO A 144 -21.50 16.47 -5.74
N VAL A 145 -22.09 17.61 -6.10
CA VAL A 145 -23.54 17.82 -6.04
C VAL A 145 -24.07 17.86 -7.46
N THR A 146 -25.04 16.98 -7.73
CA THR A 146 -25.71 16.92 -9.02
C THR A 146 -26.96 17.81 -8.98
N THR A 147 -27.01 18.79 -9.86
CA THR A 147 -28.15 19.70 -10.00
C THR A 147 -28.63 19.75 -11.43
N THR A 148 -29.92 20.12 -11.60
CA THR A 148 -30.52 20.30 -12.92
C THR A 148 -30.65 21.78 -13.21
N VAL A 149 -30.11 22.23 -14.32
CA VAL A 149 -30.18 23.64 -14.77
C VAL A 149 -30.86 23.71 -16.14
N LEU A 150 -31.54 24.80 -16.39
CA LEU A 150 -32.05 25.13 -17.72
C LEU A 150 -30.93 25.77 -18.54
N ASP A 151 -30.69 25.23 -19.71
CA ASP A 151 -29.75 25.85 -20.65
C ASP A 151 -30.41 27.08 -21.35
N VAL A 152 -29.64 27.81 -22.12
CA VAL A 152 -30.10 29.03 -22.84
C VAL A 152 -31.15 28.72 -23.89
N THR A 153 -31.40 27.47 -24.22
CA THR A 153 -32.42 27.00 -25.18
C THR A 153 -33.68 26.48 -24.49
N GLY A 154 -33.70 26.52 -23.15
CA GLY A 154 -34.83 26.02 -22.35
C GLY A 154 -34.86 24.52 -22.11
N HIS A 155 -33.77 23.81 -22.41
CA HIS A 155 -33.62 22.38 -22.11
C HIS A 155 -33.03 22.16 -20.73
N MET A 156 -33.57 21.19 -19.99
CA MET A 156 -33.02 20.77 -18.70
C MET A 156 -31.76 19.93 -18.90
N GLN A 157 -30.67 20.39 -18.30
CA GLN A 157 -29.39 19.64 -18.30
C GLN A 157 -29.02 19.31 -16.85
N THR A 158 -28.57 18.08 -16.65
CA THR A 158 -28.02 17.64 -15.36
C THR A 158 -26.51 17.90 -15.36
N ILE A 159 -26.07 18.74 -14.44
CA ILE A 159 -24.64 19.05 -14.24
C ILE A 159 -24.20 18.61 -12.85
N THR A 160 -22.95 18.20 -12.73
CA THR A 160 -22.31 17.91 -11.43
C THR A 160 -21.31 19.03 -11.13
N ILE A 161 -21.54 19.71 -10.03
CA ILE A 161 -20.66 20.77 -9.51
C ILE A 161 -19.99 20.28 -8.23
N GLN A 162 -18.80 20.80 -7.94
CA GLN A 162 -18.14 20.56 -6.66
C GLN A 162 -18.58 21.65 -5.68
N GLU A 163 -19.23 21.23 -4.59
CA GLU A 163 -19.65 22.12 -3.53
C GLU A 163 -18.78 21.92 -2.29
N GLN A 164 -18.37 23.02 -1.68
CA GLN A 164 -17.59 23.01 -0.46
C GLN A 164 -18.50 22.81 0.74
N GLN A 165 -18.34 21.70 1.45
CA GLN A 165 -19.04 21.42 2.69
C GLN A 165 -18.08 21.47 3.87
N VAL A 166 -18.53 22.09 4.96
CA VAL A 166 -17.76 22.28 6.20
C VAL A 166 -18.34 21.38 7.28
N TYR A 167 -17.51 20.51 7.82
CA TYR A 167 -17.87 19.59 8.90
C TYR A 167 -17.12 19.96 10.17
N ASN A 168 -17.84 20.11 11.28
CA ASN A 168 -17.24 20.26 12.60
C ASN A 168 -17.09 18.88 13.23
N ILE A 169 -15.86 18.46 13.46
CA ILE A 169 -15.53 17.21 14.11
C ILE A 169 -15.26 17.50 15.58
N PRO A 170 -16.10 17.01 16.50
CA PRO A 170 -15.89 17.23 17.94
C PRO A 170 -14.68 16.45 18.44
N ALA A 171 -14.05 16.93 19.50
CA ALA A 171 -13.02 16.19 20.19
C ALA A 171 -13.58 14.87 20.75
N GLY A 172 -12.81 13.79 20.63
CA GLY A 172 -13.25 12.48 21.12
C GLY A 172 -12.39 11.33 20.66
N ASP A 173 -12.73 10.14 21.11
CA ASP A 173 -12.07 8.89 20.74
C ASP A 173 -12.82 8.23 19.59
N TYR A 174 -12.20 8.25 18.43
CA TYR A 174 -12.77 7.67 17.20
C TYR A 174 -12.16 6.30 16.91
N PRO A 175 -12.93 5.36 16.33
CA PRO A 175 -12.38 4.11 15.84
C PRO A 175 -11.26 4.38 14.83
N ALA A 176 -10.18 3.62 14.93
CA ALA A 176 -9.03 3.77 14.05
C ALA A 176 -8.44 2.40 13.68
N ALA A 177 -7.81 2.33 12.51
CA ALA A 177 -7.00 1.21 12.07
C ALA A 177 -5.54 1.65 11.93
N PHE A 178 -4.63 0.79 12.37
CA PHE A 178 -3.20 1.03 12.38
C PHE A 178 -2.50 -0.09 11.61
N VAL A 179 -1.68 0.26 10.64
CA VAL A 179 -0.89 -0.71 9.87
C VAL A 179 0.51 -0.18 9.69
N LYS A 180 1.49 -1.04 9.97
CA LYS A 180 2.90 -0.80 9.67
C LYS A 180 3.43 -1.95 8.84
N ALA A 181 3.93 -1.64 7.64
CA ALA A 181 4.49 -2.61 6.71
C ALA A 181 5.86 -2.16 6.22
N ARG A 182 6.77 -3.13 6.12
CA ARG A 182 8.12 -2.96 5.60
C ARG A 182 8.32 -3.89 4.41
N PHE A 183 8.97 -3.36 3.39
CA PHE A 183 9.36 -4.09 2.18
C PHE A 183 10.88 -4.01 2.03
N ASP A 184 11.53 -5.15 2.06
CA ASP A 184 12.95 -5.28 1.79
C ASP A 184 13.13 -5.90 0.41
N VAL A 185 13.83 -5.22 -0.48
CA VAL A 185 14.17 -5.71 -1.81
C VAL A 185 15.62 -6.19 -1.78
N ILE A 186 15.80 -7.48 -1.97
CA ILE A 186 17.06 -8.19 -1.78
C ILE A 186 17.57 -8.64 -3.16
N ASN A 187 18.81 -8.31 -3.48
CA ASN A 187 19.52 -8.88 -4.63
C ASN A 187 19.93 -10.32 -4.29
N THR A 188 19.39 -11.30 -4.99
CA THR A 188 19.64 -12.71 -4.70
C THR A 188 21.07 -13.14 -4.93
N LYS A 189 21.75 -12.52 -5.92
CA LYS A 189 23.15 -12.86 -6.26
C LYS A 189 24.15 -12.45 -5.19
N THR A 190 23.88 -11.34 -4.49
CA THR A 190 24.76 -10.82 -3.44
C THR A 190 24.21 -11.02 -2.05
N ASN A 191 22.95 -11.42 -1.95
CA ASN A 191 22.16 -11.50 -0.71
C ASN A 191 22.16 -10.18 0.08
N GLN A 192 22.28 -9.05 -0.64
CA GLN A 192 22.28 -7.72 -0.04
C GLN A 192 20.92 -7.05 -0.23
N ASN A 193 20.47 -6.35 0.79
CA ASN A 193 19.33 -5.48 0.67
C ASN A 193 19.72 -4.27 -0.20
N VAL A 194 18.96 -4.03 -1.26
CA VAL A 194 19.19 -2.93 -2.21
C VAL A 194 18.15 -1.84 -2.12
N TRP A 195 17.03 -2.12 -1.42
CA TRP A 195 16.00 -1.13 -1.17
C TRP A 195 15.16 -1.55 0.04
N THR A 196 14.99 -0.66 0.98
CA THR A 196 14.02 -0.77 2.08
C THR A 196 12.99 0.33 1.94
N TRP A 197 11.73 -0.04 2.04
CA TRP A 197 10.60 0.88 2.06
C TRP A 197 9.69 0.53 3.24
N GLU A 198 9.47 1.45 4.13
CA GLU A 198 8.65 1.28 5.32
C GLU A 198 7.57 2.34 5.33
N ASP A 199 6.35 1.92 5.65
CA ASP A 199 5.20 2.81 5.71
C ASP A 199 4.32 2.41 6.90
N ALA A 200 4.09 3.37 7.79
CA ALA A 200 3.19 3.23 8.92
C ALA A 200 2.04 4.21 8.74
N ARG A 201 0.83 3.71 8.66
CA ARG A 201 -0.38 4.50 8.46
C ARG A 201 -1.44 4.20 9.48
N GLU A 202 -2.17 5.24 9.80
CA GLU A 202 -3.42 5.16 10.53
C GLU A 202 -4.56 5.67 9.66
N LYS A 203 -5.74 5.13 9.88
CA LYS A 203 -6.99 5.64 9.32
C LYS A 203 -7.98 5.77 10.46
N VAL A 204 -8.44 6.97 10.72
CA VAL A 204 -9.50 7.26 11.69
C VAL A 204 -10.84 7.18 10.97
N ALA A 205 -11.86 6.68 11.65
CA ALA A 205 -13.21 6.64 11.11
C ALA A 205 -13.79 8.05 11.00
N ASP A 206 -14.48 8.30 9.91
CA ASP A 206 -15.28 9.52 9.80
C ASP A 206 -16.41 9.52 10.84
N PRO A 207 -16.90 10.71 11.27
CA PRO A 207 -17.99 10.81 12.21
C PRO A 207 -19.22 10.00 11.76
N GLY A 208 -19.73 9.14 12.64
CA GLY A 208 -20.87 8.27 12.32
C GLY A 208 -20.50 6.93 11.67
N ILE A 209 -19.24 6.69 11.34
CA ILE A 209 -18.74 5.40 10.85
C ILE A 209 -18.18 4.60 12.03
N SER A 210 -18.75 3.43 12.28
CA SER A 210 -18.35 2.60 13.43
C SER A 210 -17.18 1.65 13.15
N ASN A 211 -16.70 1.54 11.90
CA ASN A 211 -15.76 0.47 11.55
C ASN A 211 -14.74 0.91 10.50
N VAL A 212 -13.47 0.99 10.90
CA VAL A 212 -12.32 1.13 9.99
C VAL A 212 -11.55 -0.18 9.99
N LYS A 213 -11.21 -0.67 8.80
CA LYS A 213 -10.54 -1.97 8.66
C LYS A 213 -9.07 -1.80 8.30
N PRO A 214 -8.14 -2.49 8.99
CA PRO A 214 -6.72 -2.50 8.63
C PRO A 214 -6.47 -2.95 7.18
N LYS A 215 -7.33 -3.81 6.63
CA LYS A 215 -7.31 -4.24 5.22
C LYS A 215 -7.25 -3.05 4.25
N GLU A 216 -8.04 -2.00 4.49
CA GLU A 216 -8.07 -0.82 3.60
C GLU A 216 -6.75 -0.05 3.66
N VAL A 217 -6.18 0.07 4.87
CA VAL A 217 -4.90 0.75 5.08
C VAL A 217 -3.77 -0.01 4.41
N LEU A 218 -3.68 -1.33 4.63
CA LEU A 218 -2.68 -2.19 4.00
C LEU A 218 -2.81 -2.16 2.47
N THR A 219 -4.04 -2.14 1.95
CA THR A 219 -4.30 -2.00 0.51
C THR A 219 -3.69 -0.72 -0.05
N GLY A 220 -3.85 0.41 0.63
CA GLY A 220 -3.24 1.68 0.23
C GLY A 220 -1.71 1.63 0.25
N ILE A 221 -1.12 1.07 1.31
CA ILE A 221 0.33 0.86 1.43
C ILE A 221 0.85 0.02 0.26
N MET A 222 0.20 -1.11 -0.04
CA MET A 222 0.57 -2.01 -1.14
C MET A 222 0.49 -1.32 -2.51
N ALA A 223 -0.52 -0.48 -2.74
CA ALA A 223 -0.68 0.25 -3.99
C ALA A 223 0.47 1.23 -4.22
N ASP A 224 0.86 1.98 -3.18
CA ASP A 224 1.96 2.95 -3.25
C ASP A 224 3.31 2.27 -3.41
N PHE A 225 3.57 1.20 -2.64
CA PHE A 225 4.78 0.39 -2.83
C PHE A 225 4.87 -0.15 -4.26
N SER A 226 3.77 -0.71 -4.79
CA SER A 226 3.72 -1.24 -6.16
C SER A 226 4.03 -0.16 -7.21
N ALA A 227 3.55 1.07 -7.02
CA ALA A 227 3.86 2.18 -7.91
C ALA A 227 5.35 2.53 -7.86
N SER A 228 5.92 2.63 -6.66
CA SER A 228 7.35 2.91 -6.45
C SER A 228 8.24 1.79 -7.02
N LEU A 229 7.88 0.52 -6.81
CA LEU A 229 8.61 -0.64 -7.37
C LEU A 229 8.66 -0.57 -8.88
N ARG A 230 7.54 -0.34 -9.55
CA ARG A 230 7.48 -0.23 -11.01
C ARG A 230 8.27 0.97 -11.54
N HIS A 231 8.26 2.08 -10.82
CA HIS A 231 9.06 3.25 -11.17
C HIS A 231 10.56 2.92 -11.11
N ASN A 232 11.03 2.34 -10.01
CA ASN A 232 12.43 1.99 -9.83
C ASN A 232 12.92 0.98 -10.88
N LEU A 233 12.14 -0.08 -11.14
CA LEU A 233 12.47 -1.09 -12.15
C LEU A 233 12.59 -0.52 -13.58
N LYS A 234 11.86 0.56 -13.90
CA LYS A 234 11.89 1.17 -15.23
C LYS A 234 12.99 2.21 -15.41
N SER A 235 13.27 3.00 -14.38
CA SER A 235 14.00 4.25 -14.54
C SER A 235 15.24 4.39 -13.67
N ARG A 236 15.37 3.58 -12.59
CA ARG A 236 16.43 3.81 -11.63
C ARG A 236 17.73 3.12 -12.02
N LYS A 237 18.68 3.94 -12.46
CA LYS A 237 20.07 3.56 -12.72
C LYS A 237 20.96 4.03 -11.57
N PRO A 238 22.16 3.40 -11.38
CA PRO A 238 23.11 3.86 -10.39
C PRO A 238 23.47 5.33 -10.66
N LYS A 239 23.57 6.11 -9.59
CA LYS A 239 24.15 7.44 -9.69
C LYS A 239 25.63 7.25 -10.03
N GLY A 240 26.05 7.74 -11.18
CA GLY A 240 27.46 7.69 -11.61
C GLY A 240 28.38 8.24 -10.48
N LYS A 241 29.49 7.56 -10.29
CA LYS A 241 30.59 8.05 -9.43
C LYS A 241 31.28 9.22 -10.09
#